data_54e3a3f19f72588f88fd8e8c24181357
#
_entry.id   54e3a3f19f72588f88fd8e8c24181357
#
_cell.length_a   1.000
_cell.length_b   1.000
_cell.length_c   1.000
_cell.angle_alpha   90.00
_cell.angle_beta   90.00
_cell.angle_gamma   90.00
#
_symmetry.space_group_name_H-M   'P 1'
#
loop_
_entity.id
_entity.type
_entity.pdbx_description
1 polymer ?
#
loop_
_entity_poly.entity_id
_entity_poly.type
_entity_poly.pdbx_seq_one_letter_code
_entity_poly.pdbx_strand_id
1 'polypeptide(L)'
;MMEELRFCPSTLKEGFNTYSPEACRSLFGGKQVSHILNFDSPNNANADSTDYATHIGRISLSGVQPKGALVLRNRVLSKPEKGERGRYILKPAPVSYALLERKYCPANEHLTMQMASQAYGIETARNALCFFRDGEAAYLTKRFDVAPDGTKYPQEDFASLAGLTRANGGSD
;
A
#
# COMPACT_ATOMS: atom_id res chain seq x y z
N MET A 1 22.59 1.94 -5.02
CA MET A 1 22.62 0.69 -4.21
C MET A 1 21.59 0.88 -3.10
N MET A 2 20.57 0.04 -3.00
CA MET A 2 19.62 0.14 -1.88
C MET A 2 20.38 -0.23 -0.60
N GLU A 3 20.20 0.59 0.44
CA GLU A 3 20.74 0.31 1.77
C GLU A 3 20.06 -0.95 2.32
N GLU A 4 20.84 -1.83 2.94
CA GLU A 4 20.30 -3.07 3.50
C GLU A 4 19.39 -2.76 4.70
N LEU A 5 18.17 -3.31 4.68
CA LEU A 5 17.23 -3.11 5.77
C LEU A 5 17.74 -3.79 7.05
N ARG A 6 17.57 -3.13 8.18
CA ARG A 6 17.85 -3.66 9.52
C ARG A 6 16.58 -4.01 10.30
N PHE A 7 15.44 -3.55 9.81
CA PHE A 7 14.14 -3.71 10.46
C PHE A 7 13.14 -4.30 9.46
N CYS A 8 12.25 -5.12 9.97
CA CYS A 8 11.13 -5.63 9.18
C CYS A 8 10.28 -4.47 8.63
N PRO A 9 10.10 -4.35 7.31
CA PRO A 9 9.37 -3.21 6.72
C PRO A 9 7.85 -3.25 6.96
N SER A 10 7.36 -4.17 7.79
CA SER A 10 5.96 -4.21 8.24
C SER A 10 5.83 -4.03 9.75
N THR A 11 6.57 -4.79 10.54
CA THR A 11 6.42 -4.78 12.01
C THR A 11 7.42 -3.88 12.72
N LEU A 12 8.37 -3.29 12.02
CA LEU A 12 9.50 -2.51 12.55
C LEU A 12 10.39 -3.29 13.55
N LYS A 13 10.25 -4.61 13.64
CA LYS A 13 11.14 -5.45 14.46
C LYS A 13 12.56 -5.46 13.89
N GLU A 14 13.54 -5.27 14.76
CA GLU A 14 14.95 -5.33 14.42
C GLU A 14 15.39 -6.76 14.04
N GLY A 15 16.47 -6.86 13.27
CA GLY A 15 17.08 -8.14 12.86
C GLY A 15 16.50 -8.75 11.59
N PHE A 16 15.71 -8.01 10.84
CA PHE A 16 15.13 -8.46 9.56
C PHE A 16 15.52 -7.54 8.43
N ASN A 17 16.09 -8.09 7.39
CA ASN A 17 16.37 -7.39 6.13
C ASN A 17 15.24 -7.56 5.08
N THR A 18 14.13 -8.17 5.48
CA THR A 18 12.91 -8.37 4.69
C THR A 18 11.72 -8.53 5.64
N TYR A 19 10.56 -8.93 5.13
CA TYR A 19 9.39 -9.21 5.96
C TYR A 19 9.66 -10.36 6.95
N SER A 20 9.38 -10.11 8.22
CA SER A 20 9.43 -11.14 9.27
C SER A 20 8.40 -12.25 9.03
N PRO A 21 8.56 -13.45 9.64
CA PRO A 21 7.55 -14.51 9.57
C PRO A 21 6.17 -14.05 10.05
N GLU A 22 6.12 -13.17 11.04
CA GLU A 22 4.87 -12.57 11.55
C GLU A 22 4.22 -11.67 10.48
N ALA A 23 5.00 -10.80 9.85
CA ALA A 23 4.52 -9.97 8.74
C ALA A 23 4.00 -10.83 7.58
N CYS A 24 4.72 -11.88 7.22
CA CYS A 24 4.30 -12.80 6.17
C CYS A 24 2.96 -13.49 6.51
N ARG A 25 2.76 -13.93 7.77
CA ARG A 25 1.47 -14.51 8.19
C ARG A 25 0.34 -13.50 8.11
N SER A 26 0.56 -12.30 8.61
CA SER A 26 -0.46 -11.26 8.72
C SER A 26 -0.86 -10.68 7.35
N LEU A 27 0.10 -10.34 6.51
CA LEU A 27 -0.13 -9.73 5.21
C LEU A 27 -0.40 -10.76 4.11
N PHE A 28 0.41 -11.82 4.05
CA PHE A 28 0.52 -12.68 2.87
C PHE A 28 0.06 -14.12 3.11
N GLY A 29 -0.62 -14.38 4.23
CA GLY A 29 -1.10 -15.73 4.56
C GLY A 29 0.02 -16.74 4.74
N GLY A 30 1.15 -16.31 5.31
CA GLY A 30 2.34 -17.13 5.58
C GLY A 30 3.28 -17.31 4.38
N LYS A 31 2.96 -16.75 3.22
CA LYS A 31 3.83 -16.83 2.05
C LYS A 31 4.98 -15.83 2.17
N GLN A 32 6.18 -16.26 1.87
CA GLN A 32 7.34 -15.40 1.70
C GLN A 32 7.15 -14.55 0.43
N VAL A 33 7.21 -13.23 0.58
CA VAL A 33 7.07 -12.25 -0.52
C VAL A 33 8.25 -11.31 -0.47
N SER A 34 8.76 -10.89 -1.62
CA SER A 34 9.81 -9.87 -1.69
C SER A 34 9.25 -8.52 -1.22
N HIS A 35 10.04 -7.78 -0.45
CA HIS A 35 9.76 -6.37 -0.14
C HIS A 35 10.14 -5.44 -1.31
N ILE A 36 10.78 -5.98 -2.34
CA ILE A 36 11.14 -5.26 -3.57
C ILE A 36 10.17 -5.67 -4.67
N LEU A 37 9.55 -4.69 -5.28
CA LEU A 37 8.69 -4.83 -6.45
C LEU A 37 9.55 -5.02 -7.71
N ASN A 38 9.05 -5.75 -8.69
CA ASN A 38 9.76 -6.03 -9.95
C ASN A 38 9.56 -4.97 -11.04
N PHE A 39 9.04 -3.80 -10.68
CA PHE A 39 8.80 -2.66 -11.58
C PHE A 39 9.21 -1.34 -10.90
N ASP A 40 9.40 -0.32 -11.72
CA ASP A 40 9.87 1.00 -11.26
C ASP A 40 8.72 1.86 -10.75
N SER A 41 9.09 2.90 -9.97
CA SER A 41 8.12 3.84 -9.43
C SER A 41 7.56 4.75 -10.55
N PRO A 42 6.34 5.28 -10.36
CA PRO A 42 5.77 6.25 -11.30
C PRO A 42 6.51 7.59 -11.31
N ASN A 43 7.42 7.79 -10.36
CA ASN A 43 8.22 9.01 -10.21
C ASN A 43 9.61 8.90 -10.84
N ASN A 44 9.99 7.72 -11.33
CA ASN A 44 11.28 7.51 -11.98
C ASN A 44 11.27 8.16 -13.38
N ALA A 45 11.99 9.27 -13.52
CA ALA A 45 12.06 10.00 -14.79
C ALA A 45 12.72 9.20 -15.94
N ASN A 46 13.45 8.15 -15.62
CA ASN A 46 14.13 7.28 -16.59
C ASN A 46 13.35 5.99 -16.89
N ALA A 47 12.27 5.72 -16.13
CA ALA A 47 11.42 4.56 -16.40
C ALA A 47 10.51 4.83 -17.59
N ASP A 48 10.20 3.78 -18.32
CA ASP A 48 9.08 3.82 -19.27
C ASP A 48 7.80 4.15 -18.47
N SER A 49 7.15 5.25 -18.80
CA SER A 49 5.92 5.71 -18.15
C SER A 49 4.81 4.67 -18.17
N THR A 50 4.93 3.66 -19.03
CA THR A 50 4.00 2.53 -19.12
C THR A 50 4.32 1.42 -18.12
N ASP A 51 5.54 1.31 -17.60
CA ASP A 51 5.98 0.21 -16.73
C ASP A 51 5.09 0.12 -15.47
N TYR A 52 4.95 1.21 -14.73
CA TYR A 52 4.07 1.25 -13.56
C TYR A 52 2.61 0.88 -13.91
N ALA A 53 2.06 1.46 -14.99
CA ALA A 53 0.68 1.23 -15.40
C ALA A 53 0.42 -0.22 -15.85
N THR A 54 1.43 -0.92 -16.37
CA THR A 54 1.31 -2.33 -16.76
C THR A 54 1.26 -3.28 -15.56
N HIS A 55 1.87 -2.90 -14.43
CA HIS A 55 1.98 -3.74 -13.23
C HIS A 55 0.89 -3.46 -12.18
N ILE A 56 0.12 -2.39 -12.34
CA ILE A 56 -0.87 -1.93 -11.35
C ILE A 56 -2.28 -1.96 -11.92
N GLY A 57 -3.23 -2.49 -11.15
CA GLY A 57 -4.65 -2.40 -11.44
C GLY A 57 -5.22 -1.04 -11.05
N ARG A 58 -6.16 -0.54 -11.85
CA ARG A 58 -6.92 0.65 -11.47
C ARG A 58 -7.79 0.36 -10.27
N ILE A 59 -7.91 1.33 -9.37
CA ILE A 59 -8.77 1.24 -8.21
C ILE A 59 -9.62 2.51 -8.11
N SER A 60 -10.93 2.31 -7.99
CA SER A 60 -11.87 3.39 -7.73
C SER A 60 -12.01 3.55 -6.22
N LEU A 61 -11.10 4.31 -5.63
CA LEU A 61 -11.18 4.76 -4.25
C LEU A 61 -11.00 6.27 -4.25
N SER A 62 -11.75 6.94 -3.41
CA SER A 62 -11.65 8.39 -3.19
C SER A 62 -10.23 8.80 -2.76
N GLY A 63 -9.84 10.02 -3.10
CA GLY A 63 -8.60 10.65 -2.68
C GLY A 63 -7.63 11.00 -3.82
N VAL A 64 -6.85 12.03 -3.58
CA VAL A 64 -5.95 12.68 -4.57
C VAL A 64 -4.65 11.92 -4.80
N GLN A 65 -4.20 11.12 -3.82
CA GLN A 65 -2.94 10.37 -3.92
C GLN A 65 -3.05 9.23 -4.94
N PRO A 66 -2.06 9.07 -5.85
CA PRO A 66 -1.97 7.89 -6.72
C PRO A 66 -2.02 6.60 -5.92
N LYS A 67 -2.82 5.67 -6.38
CA LYS A 67 -2.94 4.35 -5.74
C LYS A 67 -3.29 3.30 -6.77
N GLY A 68 -2.89 2.07 -6.51
CA GLY A 68 -3.13 0.96 -7.41
C GLY A 68 -3.47 -0.33 -6.69
N ALA A 69 -4.20 -1.19 -7.38
CA ALA A 69 -4.59 -2.49 -6.88
C ALA A 69 -3.57 -3.56 -7.25
N LEU A 70 -3.27 -4.44 -6.29
CA LEU A 70 -2.43 -5.61 -6.47
C LEU A 70 -3.11 -6.87 -5.92
N VAL A 71 -2.70 -8.01 -6.45
CA VAL A 71 -2.98 -9.35 -5.93
C VAL A 71 -1.68 -10.10 -5.69
N LEU A 72 -1.71 -11.13 -4.85
CA LEU A 72 -0.54 -11.98 -4.62
C LEU A 72 -0.67 -13.26 -5.44
N ARG A 73 0.20 -13.46 -6.45
CA ARG A 73 0.32 -14.68 -7.24
C ARG A 73 1.74 -15.21 -7.14
N ASN A 74 1.88 -16.49 -6.85
CA ASN A 74 3.20 -17.16 -6.81
C ASN A 74 4.27 -16.39 -6.03
N ARG A 75 3.90 -15.80 -4.86
CA ARG A 75 4.75 -14.97 -3.99
C ARG A 75 5.15 -13.61 -4.59
N VAL A 76 4.52 -13.20 -5.68
CA VAL A 76 4.77 -11.91 -6.34
C VAL A 76 3.51 -11.05 -6.28
N LEU A 77 3.67 -9.79 -5.90
CA LEU A 77 2.60 -8.80 -6.00
C LEU A 77 2.44 -8.39 -7.47
N SER A 78 1.26 -8.61 -8.01
CA SER A 78 0.96 -8.50 -9.44
C SER A 78 -0.35 -7.76 -9.68
N LYS A 79 -0.52 -7.24 -10.88
CA LYS A 79 -1.77 -6.63 -11.33
C LYS A 79 -2.92 -7.65 -11.29
N PRO A 80 -4.11 -7.26 -10.80
CA PRO A 80 -5.31 -8.08 -10.92
C PRO A 80 -5.66 -8.35 -12.39
N GLU A 81 -6.19 -9.52 -12.68
CA GLU A 81 -6.76 -9.83 -13.99
C GLU A 81 -8.09 -9.10 -14.22
N LYS A 82 -8.57 -9.14 -15.46
CA LYS A 82 -9.86 -8.53 -15.79
C LYS A 82 -10.99 -9.18 -14.98
N GLY A 83 -11.69 -8.37 -14.18
CA GLY A 83 -12.75 -8.84 -13.30
C GLY A 83 -12.29 -9.31 -11.91
N GLU A 84 -10.98 -9.44 -11.69
CA GLU A 84 -10.44 -9.77 -10.38
C GLU A 84 -10.28 -8.53 -9.50
N ARG A 85 -10.63 -8.66 -8.23
CA ARG A 85 -10.45 -7.58 -7.25
C ARG A 85 -9.07 -7.61 -6.64
N GLY A 86 -8.41 -6.45 -6.61
CA GLY A 86 -7.18 -6.28 -5.86
C GLY A 86 -7.39 -6.52 -4.37
N ARG A 87 -6.46 -7.24 -3.77
CA ARG A 87 -6.43 -7.53 -2.33
C ARG A 87 -5.52 -6.61 -1.55
N TYR A 88 -4.67 -5.90 -2.27
CA TYR A 88 -3.73 -4.93 -1.72
C TYR A 88 -3.91 -3.61 -2.44
N ILE A 89 -3.65 -2.53 -1.72
CA ILE A 89 -3.55 -1.19 -2.25
C ILE A 89 -2.09 -0.77 -2.11
N LEU A 90 -1.48 -0.37 -3.22
CA LEU A 90 -0.16 0.22 -3.27
C LEU A 90 -0.30 1.73 -3.41
N LYS A 91 0.38 2.48 -2.55
CA LYS A 91 0.44 3.94 -2.62
C LYS A 91 1.90 4.37 -2.75
N PRO A 92 2.34 4.79 -3.94
CA PRO A 92 3.65 5.39 -4.14
C PRO A 92 3.72 6.77 -3.48
N ALA A 93 4.91 7.34 -3.41
CA ALA A 93 5.04 8.75 -3.07
C ALA A 93 4.22 9.63 -4.05
N PRO A 94 3.59 10.71 -3.58
CA PRO A 94 2.84 11.61 -4.46
C PRO A 94 3.70 12.19 -5.57
N VAL A 95 3.12 12.40 -6.75
CA VAL A 95 3.82 13.00 -7.90
C VAL A 95 3.93 14.53 -7.77
N SER A 96 3.13 15.15 -6.89
CA SER A 96 3.08 16.61 -6.73
C SER A 96 4.40 17.20 -6.26
N TYR A 97 4.98 18.06 -7.07
CA TYR A 97 6.20 18.82 -6.74
C TYR A 97 5.98 19.91 -5.68
N ALA A 98 4.72 20.24 -5.38
CA ALA A 98 4.39 21.21 -4.32
C ALA A 98 4.59 20.66 -2.91
N LEU A 99 4.70 19.33 -2.75
CA LEU A 99 4.99 18.69 -1.48
C LEU A 99 6.50 18.55 -1.29
N LEU A 100 7.05 19.37 -0.40
CA LEU A 100 8.41 19.17 0.09
C LEU A 100 8.47 17.78 0.78
N GLU A 101 9.57 17.05 0.59
CA GLU A 101 9.81 15.76 1.23
C GLU A 101 8.77 14.67 0.93
N ARG A 102 8.07 14.76 -0.21
CA ARG A 102 7.05 13.79 -0.66
C ARG A 102 7.51 12.32 -0.62
N LYS A 103 8.80 12.08 -0.77
CA LYS A 103 9.42 10.74 -0.70
C LYS A 103 9.18 10.02 0.63
N TYR A 104 8.92 10.78 1.71
CA TYR A 104 8.65 10.23 3.03
C TYR A 104 7.16 9.94 3.29
N CYS A 105 6.24 10.34 2.39
CA CYS A 105 4.81 10.09 2.59
C CYS A 105 4.48 8.61 2.85
N PRO A 106 5.01 7.63 2.09
CA PRO A 106 4.77 6.22 2.38
C PRO A 106 5.28 5.79 3.76
N ALA A 107 6.46 6.27 4.17
CA ALA A 107 7.04 5.96 5.46
C ALA A 107 6.25 6.58 6.61
N ASN A 108 5.78 7.82 6.46
CA ASN A 108 4.93 8.50 7.44
C ASN A 108 3.59 7.80 7.62
N GLU A 109 2.94 7.38 6.54
CA GLU A 109 1.69 6.63 6.61
C GLU A 109 1.90 5.30 7.34
N HIS A 110 2.96 4.56 6.98
CA HIS A 110 3.31 3.31 7.64
C HIS A 110 3.61 3.51 9.13
N LEU A 111 4.46 4.47 9.49
CA LEU A 111 4.81 4.75 10.88
C LEU A 111 3.57 5.13 11.70
N THR A 112 2.69 5.97 11.16
CA THR A 112 1.43 6.35 11.83
C THR A 112 0.57 5.12 12.14
N MET A 113 0.43 4.20 11.18
CA MET A 113 -0.32 2.95 11.37
C MET A 113 0.35 2.04 12.41
N GLN A 114 1.69 1.96 12.42
CA GLN A 114 2.42 1.18 13.44
C GLN A 114 2.27 1.81 14.84
N MET A 115 2.34 3.13 14.95
CA MET A 115 2.09 3.83 16.22
C MET A 115 0.66 3.59 16.72
N ALA A 116 -0.34 3.75 15.86
CA ALA A 116 -1.73 3.50 16.20
C ALA A 116 -1.92 2.07 16.73
N SER A 117 -1.36 1.08 16.03
CA SER A 117 -1.51 -0.32 16.39
C SER A 117 -0.66 -0.74 17.60
N GLN A 118 0.65 -0.39 17.62
CA GLN A 118 1.59 -0.93 18.62
C GLN A 118 1.62 -0.10 19.91
N ALA A 119 1.44 1.22 19.83
CA ALA A 119 1.48 2.09 21.01
C ALA A 119 0.10 2.36 21.60
N TYR A 120 -0.92 2.46 20.77
CA TYR A 120 -2.27 2.84 21.22
C TYR A 120 -3.28 1.68 21.18
N GLY A 121 -2.90 0.50 20.67
CA GLY A 121 -3.81 -0.66 20.60
C GLY A 121 -4.99 -0.48 19.64
N ILE A 122 -4.92 0.49 18.72
CA ILE A 122 -5.97 0.73 17.73
C ILE A 122 -5.82 -0.32 16.60
N GLU A 123 -6.90 -1.03 16.30
CA GLU A 123 -6.90 -1.95 15.19
C GLU A 123 -6.79 -1.21 13.86
N THR A 124 -5.76 -1.53 13.08
CA THR A 124 -5.49 -0.94 11.77
C THR A 124 -5.49 -1.97 10.67
N ALA A 125 -5.69 -1.53 9.42
CA ALA A 125 -5.47 -2.39 8.27
C ALA A 125 -4.02 -2.89 8.26
N ARG A 126 -3.80 -4.18 7.93
CA ARG A 126 -2.46 -4.76 7.84
C ARG A 126 -1.67 -4.05 6.74
N ASN A 127 -0.47 -3.58 7.08
CA ASN A 127 0.29 -2.70 6.21
C ASN A 127 1.80 -2.96 6.29
N ALA A 128 2.52 -2.46 5.31
CA ALA A 128 3.97 -2.54 5.21
C ALA A 128 4.51 -1.44 4.30
N LEU A 129 5.82 -1.19 4.38
CA LEU A 129 6.58 -0.60 3.29
C LEU A 129 6.99 -1.69 2.31
N CYS A 130 7.02 -1.36 1.03
CA CYS A 130 7.72 -2.06 -0.02
C CYS A 130 8.51 -1.04 -0.83
N PHE A 131 9.41 -1.53 -1.67
CA PHE A 131 10.29 -0.67 -2.46
C PHE A 131 10.15 -1.03 -3.92
N PHE A 132 10.07 -0.04 -4.77
CA PHE A 132 10.17 -0.24 -6.21
C PHE A 132 11.58 -0.72 -6.59
N ARG A 133 11.73 -1.26 -7.78
CA ARG A 133 13.03 -1.71 -8.31
C ARG A 133 14.09 -0.60 -8.29
N ASP A 134 13.68 0.65 -8.50
CA ASP A 134 14.53 1.84 -8.42
C ASP A 134 14.84 2.32 -6.99
N GLY A 135 14.28 1.65 -5.97
CA GLY A 135 14.53 1.93 -4.56
C GLY A 135 13.57 2.93 -3.92
N GLU A 136 12.64 3.53 -4.67
CA GLU A 136 11.63 4.42 -4.08
C GLU A 136 10.66 3.62 -3.21
N ALA A 137 10.34 4.16 -2.02
CA ALA A 137 9.42 3.52 -1.10
C ALA A 137 7.96 3.67 -1.53
N ALA A 138 7.15 2.66 -1.24
CA ALA A 138 5.70 2.69 -1.36
C ALA A 138 5.04 2.11 -0.12
N TYR A 139 3.88 2.64 0.25
CA TYR A 139 3.03 2.07 1.28
C TYR A 139 2.15 0.98 0.67
N LEU A 140 2.15 -0.19 1.29
CA LEU A 140 1.32 -1.33 0.92
C LEU A 140 0.33 -1.61 2.04
N THR A 141 -0.95 -1.70 1.73
CA THR A 141 -1.97 -2.11 2.70
C THR A 141 -2.83 -3.25 2.16
N LYS A 142 -3.14 -4.20 3.03
CA LYS A 142 -4.08 -5.28 2.73
C LYS A 142 -5.50 -4.77 2.92
N ARG A 143 -6.34 -5.00 1.93
CA ARG A 143 -7.75 -4.60 1.98
C ARG A 143 -8.49 -5.46 3.00
N PHE A 144 -9.17 -4.81 3.93
CA PHE A 144 -10.05 -5.45 4.92
C PHE A 144 -11.49 -5.55 4.39
N ASP A 145 -11.84 -4.77 3.36
CA ASP A 145 -13.16 -4.75 2.73
C ASP A 145 -13.35 -5.83 1.64
N VAL A 146 -12.36 -6.72 1.48
CA VAL A 146 -12.42 -7.83 0.52
C VAL A 146 -12.22 -9.16 1.24
N ALA A 147 -13.27 -9.97 1.26
CA ALA A 147 -13.26 -11.31 1.84
C ALA A 147 -12.31 -12.28 1.11
N PRO A 148 -11.94 -13.42 1.73
CA PRO A 148 -11.07 -14.43 1.11
C PRO A 148 -11.57 -14.95 -0.24
N ASP A 149 -12.87 -15.03 -0.45
CA ASP A 149 -13.51 -15.44 -1.70
C ASP A 149 -13.54 -14.35 -2.78
N GLY A 150 -13.11 -13.11 -2.46
CA GLY A 150 -13.14 -11.95 -3.35
C GLY A 150 -14.41 -11.12 -3.24
N THR A 151 -15.37 -11.49 -2.41
CA THR A 151 -16.56 -10.69 -2.15
C THR A 151 -16.18 -9.38 -1.46
N LYS A 152 -16.77 -8.27 -1.90
CA LYS A 152 -16.58 -6.97 -1.23
C LYS A 152 -17.60 -6.80 -0.13
N TYR A 153 -17.13 -6.49 1.08
CA TYR A 153 -18.01 -6.05 2.15
C TYR A 153 -18.55 -4.64 1.86
N PRO A 154 -19.83 -4.37 2.20
CA PRO A 154 -20.36 -3.02 2.18
C PRO A 154 -19.49 -2.10 3.03
N GLN A 155 -19.24 -0.90 2.54
CA GLN A 155 -18.43 0.10 3.22
C GLN A 155 -19.03 1.47 2.98
N GLU A 156 -19.15 2.23 4.04
CA GLU A 156 -19.64 3.60 4.00
C GLU A 156 -18.77 4.47 4.91
N ASP A 157 -18.45 5.66 4.49
CA ASP A 157 -17.68 6.60 5.30
C ASP A 157 -18.58 7.38 6.26
N PHE A 158 -17.98 7.99 7.27
CA PHE A 158 -18.71 8.78 8.27
C PHE A 158 -19.34 10.04 7.69
N ALA A 159 -18.79 10.61 6.63
CA ALA A 159 -19.39 11.77 5.98
C ALA A 159 -20.73 11.39 5.34
N SER A 160 -20.76 10.26 4.61
CA SER A 160 -22.00 9.71 4.05
C SER A 160 -23.03 9.38 5.14
N LEU A 161 -22.59 8.70 6.22
CA LEU A 161 -23.48 8.38 7.36
C LEU A 161 -24.02 9.61 8.05
N ALA A 162 -23.26 10.70 8.11
CA ALA A 162 -23.69 11.98 8.64
C ALA A 162 -24.51 12.83 7.65
N GLY A 163 -24.78 12.32 6.44
CA GLY A 163 -25.49 13.06 5.40
C GLY A 163 -24.71 14.24 4.83
N LEU A 164 -23.37 14.24 5.01
CA LEU A 164 -22.50 15.28 4.48
C LEU A 164 -22.25 15.04 2.99
N THR A 165 -22.34 16.11 2.22
CA THR A 165 -22.03 16.13 0.77
C THR A 165 -21.03 17.25 0.50
N ARG A 166 -20.43 17.28 -0.69
CA ARG A 166 -19.55 18.40 -1.09
C ARG A 166 -20.23 19.77 -0.94
N ALA A 167 -21.53 19.83 -1.16
CA ALA A 167 -22.29 21.07 -1.08
C ALA A 167 -22.50 21.56 0.36
N ASN A 168 -22.43 20.67 1.37
CA ASN A 168 -22.69 20.98 2.79
C ASN A 168 -21.51 20.67 3.73
N GLY A 169 -20.29 20.63 3.20
CA GLY A 169 -19.07 20.52 4.01
C GLY A 169 -18.44 19.11 4.08
N GLY A 170 -18.95 18.15 3.32
CA GLY A 170 -18.30 16.86 3.13
C GLY A 170 -17.07 16.98 2.22
N SER A 171 -16.01 16.24 2.52
CA SER A 171 -14.88 16.04 1.62
C SER A 171 -14.98 14.67 0.95
N ASP A 172 -14.45 14.55 -0.27
CA ASP A 172 -14.23 13.24 -0.90
C ASP A 172 -13.07 12.51 -0.27
#